data_2fea2450dfa26271fedb2f7bd9ec241c
#
_entry.id   2fea2450dfa26271fedb2f7bd9ec241c
#
_cell.length_a   1.000
_cell.length_b   1.000
_cell.length_c   1.000
_cell.angle_alpha   90.00
_cell.angle_beta   90.00
_cell.angle_gamma   90.00
#
_symmetry.space_group_name_H-M   'P 1'
#
loop_
_entity.id
_entity.type
_entity.pdbx_description
1 polymer ?
#
loop_
_entity_poly.entity_id
_entity_poly.type
_entity_poly.pdbx_seq_one_letter_code
_entity_poly.pdbx_strand_id
1 'polypeptide(L)' 'MKVLVACEESQRVCTAFREIGHEAYSCDVQECSGGHPEWHIQGDVLPYIDGNCIVTTMDGSAHRIDGTW' A
#
# COMPACT_ATOMS: atom_id res chain seq x y z
N MET A 1 -11.63 -5.11 4.19
CA MET A 1 -11.27 -3.72 4.62
C MET A 1 -10.04 -3.28 3.87
N LYS A 2 -9.85 -1.99 3.68
CA LYS A 2 -8.64 -1.45 3.05
C LYS A 2 -7.65 -1.04 4.12
N VAL A 3 -6.38 -1.40 3.96
CA VAL A 3 -5.33 -1.20 4.96
C VAL A 3 -4.12 -0.53 4.30
N LEU A 4 -3.61 0.50 4.94
CA LEU A 4 -2.36 1.16 4.54
C LEU A 4 -1.30 0.87 5.60
N VAL A 5 -0.21 0.26 5.19
CA VAL A 5 0.91 -0.06 6.08
C VAL A 5 2.07 0.88 5.75
N ALA A 6 2.30 1.86 6.62
CA ALA A 6 3.32 2.88 6.41
C ALA A 6 4.72 2.35 6.75
N CYS A 7 5.71 2.82 6.01
CA CYS A 7 7.12 2.52 6.26
C CYS A 7 7.42 1.02 6.24
N GLU A 8 6.86 0.32 5.25
CA GLU A 8 7.02 -1.15 5.18
C GLU A 8 7.51 -1.62 3.81
N GLU A 9 8.80 -1.49 3.54
CA GLU A 9 9.36 -1.99 2.30
C GLU A 9 9.36 -3.53 2.24
N SER A 10 9.41 -4.21 3.41
CA SER A 10 9.43 -5.66 3.47
C SER A 10 8.09 -6.31 3.14
N GLN A 11 7.00 -5.56 3.24
CA GLN A 11 5.63 -6.02 2.95
C GLN A 11 5.14 -7.18 3.82
N ARG A 12 5.75 -7.43 4.97
CA ARG A 12 5.38 -8.56 5.83
C ARG A 12 3.98 -8.42 6.40
N VAL A 13 3.67 -7.24 6.94
CA VAL A 13 2.34 -6.96 7.51
C VAL A 13 1.32 -6.82 6.39
N CYS A 14 1.67 -6.15 5.30
CA CYS A 14 0.81 -6.03 4.12
C CYS A 14 0.41 -7.41 3.60
N THR A 15 1.37 -8.30 3.43
CA THR A 15 1.12 -9.67 2.97
C THR A 15 0.20 -10.42 3.93
N ALA A 16 0.42 -10.28 5.24
CA ALA A 16 -0.42 -10.93 6.24
C ALA A 16 -1.88 -10.46 6.15
N PHE A 17 -2.12 -9.17 5.97
CA PHE A 17 -3.47 -8.66 5.77
C PHE A 17 -4.10 -9.19 4.47
N ARG A 18 -3.32 -9.29 3.40
CA ARG A 18 -3.80 -9.84 2.12
C ARG A 18 -4.19 -11.31 2.26
N GLU A 19 -3.43 -12.09 3.01
CA GLU A 19 -3.72 -13.50 3.24
C GLU A 19 -5.05 -13.74 3.93
N ILE A 20 -5.50 -12.81 4.75
CA ILE A 20 -6.81 -12.91 5.41
C ILE A 20 -7.91 -12.12 4.70
N GLY A 21 -7.67 -11.70 3.46
CA GLY A 21 -8.69 -11.17 2.57
C GLY A 21 -8.87 -9.66 2.57
N HIS A 22 -7.96 -8.90 3.17
CA HIS A 22 -8.03 -7.43 3.12
C HIS A 22 -7.31 -6.88 1.89
N GLU A 23 -7.78 -5.74 1.40
CA GLU A 23 -7.07 -4.98 0.36
C GLU A 23 -6.04 -4.11 1.07
N ALA A 24 -4.79 -4.56 1.11
CA ALA A 24 -3.72 -3.89 1.84
C ALA A 24 -2.64 -3.37 0.89
N TYR A 25 -2.09 -2.21 1.22
CA TYR A 25 -0.99 -1.59 0.49
C TYR A 25 0.12 -1.25 1.47
N SER A 26 1.36 -1.55 1.08
CA SER A 26 2.55 -1.08 1.78
C SER A 26 3.01 0.25 1.18
N CYS A 27 3.63 1.10 1.98
CA CYS A 27 4.15 2.38 1.51
C CYS A 27 5.52 2.64 2.15
N ASP A 28 6.49 2.96 1.32
CA ASP A 28 7.83 3.34 1.76
C ASP A 28 8.50 4.14 0.65
N VAL A 29 9.45 5.01 1.01
CA VAL A 29 10.26 5.74 0.02
C VAL A 29 11.21 4.79 -0.72
N GLN A 30 11.56 3.67 -0.10
CA GLN A 30 12.34 2.62 -0.74
C GLN A 30 11.43 1.70 -1.56
N GLU A 31 12.00 1.07 -2.59
CA GLU A 31 11.28 0.02 -3.30
C GLU A 31 11.04 -1.17 -2.40
N CYS A 32 10.01 -1.96 -2.68
CA CYS A 32 9.67 -3.10 -1.85
C CYS A 32 10.66 -4.26 -2.04
N SER A 33 10.91 -4.98 -0.96
CA SER A 33 11.70 -6.23 -0.98
C SER A 33 10.82 -7.47 -0.76
N GLY A 34 9.52 -7.28 -0.54
CA GLY A 34 8.60 -8.38 -0.27
C GLY A 34 8.11 -9.12 -1.51
N GLY A 35 8.47 -8.67 -2.70
CA GLY A 35 8.12 -9.36 -3.94
C GLY A 35 6.77 -9.01 -4.53
N HIS A 36 6.08 -8.00 -4.01
CA HIS A 36 4.74 -7.61 -4.46
C HIS A 36 4.67 -6.13 -4.86
N PRO A 37 5.28 -5.73 -5.99
CA PRO A 37 5.22 -4.35 -6.45
C PRO A 37 3.79 -3.88 -6.72
N GLU A 38 2.87 -4.80 -6.99
CA GLU A 38 1.45 -4.51 -7.22
C GLU A 38 0.75 -4.02 -5.96
N TRP A 39 1.34 -4.17 -4.77
CA TRP A 39 0.79 -3.71 -3.49
C TRP A 39 1.60 -2.58 -2.86
N HIS A 40 2.68 -2.15 -3.49
CA HIS A 40 3.62 -1.21 -2.87
C HIS A 40 3.53 0.17 -3.51
N ILE A 41 3.35 1.18 -2.66
CA ILE A 41 3.39 2.58 -3.03
C ILE A 41 4.78 3.10 -2.67
N GLN A 42 5.59 3.41 -3.68
CA GLN A 42 6.93 3.93 -3.44
C GLN A 42 6.86 5.45 -3.32
N GLY A 43 6.99 5.95 -2.10
CA GLY A 43 6.93 7.38 -1.85
C GLY A 43 6.61 7.70 -0.41
N ASP A 44 6.35 8.98 -0.16
CA ASP A 44 5.94 9.49 1.15
C ASP A 44 4.49 9.04 1.42
N VAL A 45 4.23 8.56 2.63
CA VAL A 45 2.90 8.13 3.03
C VAL A 45 1.94 9.29 3.30
N LEU A 46 2.46 10.47 3.62
CA LEU A 46 1.62 11.61 4.03
C LEU A 46 0.50 11.97 3.07
N PRO A 47 0.69 11.97 1.73
CA PRO A 47 -0.40 12.28 0.81
C PRO A 47 -1.55 11.27 0.84
N TYR A 48 -1.33 10.08 1.37
CA TYR A 48 -2.30 8.98 1.32
C TYR A 48 -2.94 8.68 2.66
N ILE A 49 -2.46 9.28 3.74
CA ILE A 49 -2.79 8.86 5.11
C ILE A 49 -4.27 9.04 5.47
N ASP A 50 -4.93 10.02 4.87
CA ASP A 50 -6.35 10.31 5.15
C ASP A 50 -7.32 9.50 4.27
N GLY A 51 -6.81 8.71 3.34
CA GLY A 51 -7.67 8.08 2.36
C GLY A 51 -8.19 9.07 1.32
N ASN A 52 -9.34 8.79 0.72
CA ASN A 52 -9.96 9.63 -0.32
C ASN A 52 -8.96 10.08 -1.38
N CYS A 53 -8.19 9.13 -1.90
CA CYS A 53 -7.09 9.43 -2.81
C CYS A 53 -6.94 8.31 -3.86
N ILE A 54 -6.08 8.57 -4.83
CA ILE A 54 -5.65 7.54 -5.77
C ILE A 54 -4.22 7.17 -5.41
N VAL A 55 -3.98 5.89 -5.17
CA VAL A 55 -2.64 5.37 -4.93
C VAL A 55 -2.14 4.71 -6.20
N THR A 56 -0.87 4.93 -6.54
CA THR A 56 -0.23 4.26 -7.68
C THR A 56 0.82 3.31 -7.14
N THR A 57 0.67 2.04 -7.46
CA THR A 57 1.62 1.01 -7.03
C THR A 57 2.78 0.91 -8.00
N MET A 58 3.87 0.25 -7.58
CA MET A 58 5.12 0.17 -8.35
C MET A 58 4.94 -0.51 -9.71
N ASP A 59 3.90 -1.34 -9.86
CA ASP A 59 3.59 -1.98 -11.13
C ASP A 59 2.92 -1.04 -12.15
N GLY A 60 2.66 0.22 -11.76
CA GLY A 60 2.01 1.21 -12.60
C GLY A 60 0.49 1.25 -12.49
N SER A 61 -0.09 0.39 -11.68
CA SER A 61 -1.55 0.37 -11.49
C SER A 61 -1.99 1.50 -10.57
N ALA A 62 -3.17 2.07 -10.85
CA ALA A 62 -3.79 3.09 -10.02
C ALA A 62 -4.99 2.48 -9.29
N HIS A 63 -5.14 2.82 -8.01
CA HIS A 63 -6.21 2.29 -7.16
C HIS A 63 -6.90 3.44 -6.44
N ARG A 64 -8.23 3.49 -6.53
CA ARG A 64 -8.99 4.52 -5.86
C ARG A 64 -9.33 4.08 -4.45
N ILE A 65 -9.02 4.94 -3.48
CA ILE A 65 -9.37 4.74 -2.09
C ILE A 65 -10.52 5.69 -1.74
N ASP A 66 -11.71 5.15 -1.64
CA ASP A 66 -12.90 5.91 -1.28
C ASP A 66 -13.09 5.85 0.23
N GLY A 67 -13.19 7.01 0.85
CA GLY A 67 -13.30 7.10 2.30
C GLY A 67 -11.94 6.95 2.98
N THR A 68 -11.97 6.71 4.29
CA THR A 68 -10.76 6.50 5.09
C THR A 68 -10.33 5.02 5.05
N TRP A 69 -9.08 4.83 5.40
CA TRP A 69 -8.53 3.47 5.56
C TRP A 69 -9.22 2.68 6.67
#